data_ccf7e74cb5b9c2f3a290e9f7cd6ef084
#
_entry.id   ccf7e74cb5b9c2f3a290e9f7cd6ef084
#
_cell.length_a   1.000
_cell.length_b   1.000
_cell.length_c   1.000
_cell.angle_alpha   90.00
_cell.angle_beta   90.00
_cell.angle_gamma   90.00
#
_symmetry.space_group_name_H-M   'P 1'
#
loop_
_entity.id
_entity.type
_entity.pdbx_description
1 polymer ?
#
loop_
_entity_poly.entity_id
_entity_poly.type
_entity_poly.pdbx_seq_one_letter_code
_entity_poly.pdbx_strand_id
1 'polypeptide(L)'
;TGTHRALPDCIRATVRLAGLKDTYEAAAEEFKDSFEFLLKETKQFVFKTADFSINTHYADERDGNNVWRKKFAGFMFSHTLVCEFPFDTSALGAFVFTLGRCKCVDSFGFDYAVTDEDGAYDAAAADAVKKAVKKANVLAAAAGVKLGDIASISFNASPRNIFSPRMCK
;
A
#
# COMPACT_ATOMS: atom_id res chain seq x y z
N THR A 1 19.65 -1.60 -17.82
CA THR A 1 18.74 -1.43 -16.67
C THR A 1 19.55 -0.88 -15.50
N GLY A 2 19.12 0.22 -14.89
CA GLY A 2 19.67 0.77 -13.66
C GLY A 2 19.02 0.13 -12.44
N THR A 3 19.74 0.09 -11.34
CA THR A 3 19.23 -0.41 -10.06
C THR A 3 19.73 0.49 -8.94
N HIS A 4 18.83 0.87 -8.05
CA HIS A 4 19.17 1.51 -6.80
C HIS A 4 18.58 0.68 -5.64
N ARG A 5 19.32 0.58 -4.55
CA ARG A 5 18.83 -0.08 -3.31
C ARG A 5 18.74 0.97 -2.24
N ALA A 6 17.52 1.26 -1.81
CA ALA A 6 17.25 2.09 -0.65
C ALA A 6 16.76 1.20 0.50
N LEU A 7 17.16 1.51 1.73
CA LEU A 7 16.57 0.89 2.91
C LEU A 7 15.23 1.58 3.17
N PRO A 8 14.18 0.83 3.54
CA PRO A 8 12.92 1.41 3.96
C PRO A 8 13.13 2.32 5.17
N ASP A 9 12.54 3.50 5.15
CA ASP A 9 12.59 4.49 6.22
C ASP A 9 11.18 4.84 6.74
N CYS A 10 10.13 4.35 6.08
CA CYS A 10 8.76 4.51 6.54
C CYS A 10 7.94 3.23 6.42
N ILE A 11 6.87 3.18 7.22
CA ILE A 11 5.82 2.15 7.18
C ILE A 11 4.57 2.79 6.61
N ARG A 12 3.98 2.15 5.60
CA ARG A 12 2.66 2.46 5.08
C ARG A 12 1.69 1.43 5.64
N ALA A 13 0.80 1.86 6.52
CA ALA A 13 -0.25 1.02 7.09
C ALA A 13 -1.55 1.21 6.31
N THR A 14 -2.17 0.12 5.91
CA THR A 14 -3.52 0.09 5.36
C THR A 14 -4.42 -0.58 6.36
N VAL A 15 -5.50 0.09 6.78
CA VAL A 15 -6.46 -0.40 7.77
C VAL A 15 -7.84 -0.38 7.15
N ARG A 16 -8.55 -1.48 7.21
CA ARG A 16 -9.93 -1.58 6.79
C ARG A 16 -10.83 -1.73 8.01
N LEU A 17 -11.76 -0.79 8.15
CA LEU A 17 -12.88 -0.89 9.08
C LEU A 17 -14.10 -1.41 8.32
N ALA A 18 -14.81 -2.37 8.88
CA ALA A 18 -16.07 -2.86 8.30
C ALA A 18 -17.00 -3.34 9.40
N GLY A 19 -18.31 -3.25 9.13
CA GLY A 19 -19.35 -3.75 10.02
C GLY A 19 -20.67 -3.93 9.29
N LEU A 20 -21.50 -4.85 9.76
CA LEU A 20 -22.84 -5.14 9.24
C LEU A 20 -23.88 -4.84 10.31
N LYS A 21 -24.91 -4.07 9.96
CA LYS A 21 -26.04 -3.70 10.84
C LYS A 21 -27.36 -3.84 10.10
N ASP A 22 -28.44 -3.97 10.88
CA ASP A 22 -29.78 -4.14 10.33
C ASP A 22 -30.32 -2.87 9.66
N THR A 23 -29.87 -1.68 10.10
CA THR A 23 -30.28 -0.38 9.56
C THR A 23 -29.11 0.44 9.09
N TYR A 24 -29.35 1.36 8.17
CA TYR A 24 -28.35 2.30 7.66
C TYR A 24 -27.81 3.21 8.77
N GLU A 25 -28.71 3.71 9.62
CA GLU A 25 -28.38 4.59 10.74
C GLU A 25 -27.43 3.89 11.71
N ALA A 26 -27.74 2.64 12.09
CA ALA A 26 -26.88 1.85 12.97
C ALA A 26 -25.50 1.54 12.36
N ALA A 27 -25.44 1.33 11.05
CA ALA A 27 -24.17 1.15 10.35
C ALA A 27 -23.34 2.44 10.34
N ALA A 28 -23.97 3.59 10.13
CA ALA A 28 -23.32 4.89 10.14
C ALA A 28 -22.84 5.28 11.54
N GLU A 29 -23.62 4.98 12.59
CA GLU A 29 -23.25 5.25 13.98
C GLU A 29 -22.06 4.38 14.43
N GLU A 30 -22.08 3.09 14.15
CA GLU A 30 -20.96 2.20 14.46
C GLU A 30 -19.67 2.60 13.72
N PHE A 31 -19.79 2.98 12.46
CA PHE A 31 -18.66 3.54 11.70
C PHE A 31 -18.09 4.77 12.40
N LYS A 32 -18.94 5.74 12.75
CA LYS A 32 -18.53 6.97 13.42
C LYS A 32 -17.80 6.68 14.72
N ASP A 33 -18.37 5.84 15.59
CA ASP A 33 -17.78 5.50 16.89
C ASP A 33 -16.41 4.81 16.73
N SER A 34 -16.31 3.89 15.79
CA SER A 34 -15.06 3.16 15.51
C SER A 34 -13.98 4.06 14.94
N PHE A 35 -14.34 4.97 14.04
CA PHE A 35 -13.42 5.92 13.44
C PHE A 35 -12.95 6.98 14.45
N GLU A 36 -13.86 7.52 15.26
CA GLU A 36 -13.53 8.44 16.36
C GLU A 36 -12.61 7.78 17.39
N PHE A 37 -12.87 6.53 17.77
CA PHE A 37 -11.99 5.76 18.64
C PHE A 37 -10.58 5.64 18.04
N LEU A 38 -10.48 5.26 16.78
CA LEU A 38 -9.19 5.11 16.10
C LEU A 38 -8.43 6.44 16.09
N LEU A 39 -9.05 7.53 15.67
CA LEU A 39 -8.44 8.86 15.65
C LEU A 39 -7.98 9.34 17.03
N LYS A 40 -8.77 9.06 18.07
CA LYS A 40 -8.44 9.45 19.44
C LYS A 40 -7.24 8.71 20.00
N GLU A 41 -7.16 7.39 19.76
CA GLU A 41 -6.10 6.54 20.29
C GLU A 41 -4.79 6.63 19.46
N THR A 42 -4.89 7.12 18.21
CA THR A 42 -3.77 7.19 17.27
C THR A 42 -3.46 8.63 16.83
N LYS A 43 -3.53 9.57 17.75
CA LYS A 43 -3.35 11.03 17.47
C LYS A 43 -2.04 11.39 16.78
N GLN A 44 -1.00 10.57 16.93
CA GLN A 44 0.30 10.76 16.30
C GLN A 44 0.32 10.36 14.81
N PHE A 45 -0.70 9.66 14.33
CA PHE A 45 -0.77 9.20 12.95
C PHE A 45 -1.79 10.01 12.16
N VAL A 46 -1.42 10.36 10.93
CA VAL A 46 -2.30 11.07 10.00
C VAL A 46 -2.90 10.08 9.03
N PHE A 47 -4.22 9.88 9.12
CA PHE A 47 -4.95 8.99 8.23
C PHE A 47 -5.45 9.71 6.99
N LYS A 48 -5.35 9.04 5.86
CA LYS A 48 -6.00 9.41 4.60
C LYS A 48 -7.05 8.36 4.27
N THR A 49 -8.24 8.79 3.89
CA THR A 49 -9.28 7.89 3.37
C THR A 49 -8.92 7.47 1.95
N ALA A 50 -8.77 6.18 1.72
CA ALA A 50 -8.58 5.61 0.39
C ALA A 50 -9.92 5.21 -0.24
N ASP A 51 -10.85 4.68 0.57
CA ASP A 51 -12.18 4.30 0.13
C ASP A 51 -13.18 4.33 1.28
N PHE A 52 -14.45 4.65 0.98
CA PHE A 52 -15.55 4.60 1.94
C PHE A 52 -16.86 4.26 1.23
N SER A 53 -17.60 3.32 1.80
CA SER A 53 -18.94 2.95 1.30
C SER A 53 -19.84 2.43 2.41
N ILE A 54 -21.15 2.65 2.26
CA ILE A 54 -22.19 1.94 3.01
C ILE A 54 -23.18 1.39 1.99
N ASN A 55 -23.32 0.07 1.93
CA ASN A 55 -24.13 -0.62 0.93
C ASN A 55 -25.06 -1.64 1.57
N THR A 56 -26.17 -1.94 0.89
CA THR A 56 -27.02 -3.09 1.26
C THR A 56 -26.23 -4.38 1.08
N HIS A 57 -26.31 -5.25 2.06
CA HIS A 57 -25.70 -6.57 2.03
C HIS A 57 -26.76 -7.67 1.96
N TYR A 58 -26.51 -8.66 1.11
CA TYR A 58 -27.36 -9.82 0.92
C TYR A 58 -26.57 -11.09 1.21
N ALA A 59 -27.10 -11.94 2.07
CA ALA A 59 -26.56 -13.27 2.30
C ALA A 59 -27.27 -14.29 1.42
N ASP A 60 -26.54 -15.31 0.98
CA ASP A 60 -27.14 -16.46 0.29
C ASP A 60 -27.68 -17.43 1.36
N GLU A 61 -28.98 -17.67 1.33
CA GLU A 61 -29.69 -18.60 2.23
C GLU A 61 -30.38 -19.70 1.43
N ARG A 62 -30.34 -20.94 1.94
CA ARG A 62 -31.08 -22.05 1.35
C ARG A 62 -32.54 -22.01 1.83
N ASP A 63 -33.47 -22.01 0.88
CA ASP A 63 -34.90 -22.14 1.20
C ASP A 63 -35.28 -23.59 1.52
N GLY A 64 -36.52 -23.77 1.99
CA GLY A 64 -37.06 -25.09 2.34
C GLY A 64 -37.07 -26.12 1.18
N ASN A 65 -36.87 -25.67 -0.05
CA ASN A 65 -36.76 -26.50 -1.25
C ASN A 65 -35.29 -26.71 -1.70
N ASN A 66 -34.34 -26.37 -0.83
CA ASN A 66 -32.91 -26.53 -1.08
C ASN A 66 -32.35 -25.63 -2.22
N VAL A 67 -33.04 -24.50 -2.53
CA VAL A 67 -32.67 -23.52 -3.54
C VAL A 67 -31.99 -22.35 -2.85
N TRP A 68 -30.85 -21.91 -3.38
CA TRP A 68 -30.15 -20.72 -2.89
C TRP A 68 -30.89 -19.45 -3.30
N ARG A 69 -31.16 -18.58 -2.32
CA ARG A 69 -31.79 -17.27 -2.52
C ARG A 69 -31.03 -16.19 -1.77
N LYS A 70 -30.92 -15.02 -2.41
CA LYS A 70 -30.37 -13.82 -1.76
C LYS A 70 -31.39 -13.24 -0.81
N LYS A 71 -31.06 -13.20 0.47
CA LYS A 71 -31.86 -12.56 1.53
C LYS A 71 -31.15 -11.30 2.00
N PHE A 72 -31.90 -10.24 2.17
CA PHE A 72 -31.36 -9.00 2.76
C PHE A 72 -30.81 -9.29 4.15
N ALA A 73 -29.54 -8.96 4.37
CA ALA A 73 -28.83 -9.23 5.62
C ALA A 73 -28.50 -7.96 6.39
N GLY A 74 -28.73 -6.78 5.80
CA GLY A 74 -28.49 -5.50 6.45
C GLY A 74 -27.71 -4.51 5.59
N PHE A 75 -27.08 -3.56 6.26
CA PHE A 75 -26.20 -2.54 5.67
C PHE A 75 -24.76 -2.76 6.14
N MET A 76 -23.86 -2.89 5.20
CA MET A 76 -22.44 -3.06 5.47
C MET A 76 -21.69 -1.78 5.13
N PHE A 77 -21.00 -1.22 6.13
CA PHE A 77 -20.01 -0.18 5.85
C PHE A 77 -18.62 -0.80 5.62
N SER A 78 -17.84 -0.13 4.81
CA SER A 78 -16.42 -0.42 4.58
C SER A 78 -15.65 0.88 4.45
N HIS A 79 -14.59 1.05 5.22
CA HIS A 79 -13.73 2.22 5.20
C HIS A 79 -12.28 1.79 5.18
N THR A 80 -11.58 2.13 4.11
CA THR A 80 -10.15 1.87 3.97
C THR A 80 -9.37 3.14 4.27
N LEU A 81 -8.50 3.04 5.25
CA LEU A 81 -7.61 4.10 5.71
C LEU A 81 -6.17 3.76 5.40
N VAL A 82 -5.39 4.77 5.03
CA VAL A 82 -3.95 4.65 4.84
C VAL A 82 -3.27 5.69 5.72
N CYS A 83 -2.22 5.29 6.42
CA CYS A 83 -1.33 6.20 7.11
C CYS A 83 0.13 5.81 6.89
N GLU A 84 1.02 6.81 6.95
CA GLU A 84 2.46 6.63 6.81
C GLU A 84 3.15 7.20 8.04
N PHE A 85 4.12 6.47 8.56
CA PHE A 85 4.89 6.87 9.71
C PHE A 85 6.33 6.33 9.63
N PRO A 86 7.31 6.98 10.30
CA PRO A 86 8.70 6.55 10.30
C PRO A 86 8.85 5.08 10.70
N PHE A 87 9.85 4.41 10.17
CA PHE A 87 10.16 3.03 10.51
C PHE A 87 10.64 2.94 11.97
N ASP A 88 9.69 2.74 12.87
CA ASP A 88 9.91 2.54 14.31
C ASP A 88 9.09 1.36 14.80
N THR A 89 9.77 0.35 15.32
CA THR A 89 9.15 -0.88 15.83
C THR A 89 8.27 -0.62 17.07
N SER A 90 8.61 0.39 17.88
CA SER A 90 7.81 0.78 19.04
C SER A 90 6.49 1.41 18.61
N ALA A 91 6.56 2.35 17.65
CA ALA A 91 5.37 2.97 17.07
C ALA A 91 4.48 1.94 16.37
N LEU A 92 5.07 1.00 15.62
CA LEU A 92 4.35 -0.11 14.99
C LEU A 92 3.64 -0.99 16.03
N GLY A 93 4.31 -1.36 17.11
CA GLY A 93 3.73 -2.16 18.19
C GLY A 93 2.54 -1.47 18.85
N ALA A 94 2.67 -0.18 19.17
CA ALA A 94 1.59 0.64 19.73
C ALA A 94 0.40 0.76 18.77
N PHE A 95 0.68 0.91 17.47
CA PHE A 95 -0.35 0.98 16.43
C PHE A 95 -1.14 -0.33 16.35
N VAL A 96 -0.46 -1.48 16.24
CA VAL A 96 -1.09 -2.81 16.19
C VAL A 96 -1.92 -3.07 17.45
N PHE A 97 -1.40 -2.71 18.63
CA PHE A 97 -2.14 -2.84 19.87
C PHE A 97 -3.45 -2.03 19.88
N THR A 98 -3.40 -0.80 19.34
CA THR A 98 -4.58 0.05 19.21
C THR A 98 -5.61 -0.53 18.23
N LEU A 99 -5.15 -1.06 17.09
CA LEU A 99 -6.02 -1.74 16.13
C LEU A 99 -6.75 -2.93 16.76
N GLY A 100 -6.06 -3.71 17.59
CA GLY A 100 -6.66 -4.85 18.29
C GLY A 100 -7.75 -4.48 19.31
N ARG A 101 -7.81 -3.21 19.75
CA ARG A 101 -8.85 -2.67 20.64
C ARG A 101 -10.03 -2.05 19.88
N CYS A 102 -9.88 -1.76 18.60
CA CYS A 102 -10.94 -1.22 17.76
C CYS A 102 -11.85 -2.36 17.28
N LYS A 103 -13.13 -2.29 17.58
CA LYS A 103 -14.10 -3.39 17.35
C LYS A 103 -14.36 -3.69 15.87
N CYS A 104 -14.21 -2.69 15.00
CA CYS A 104 -14.60 -2.79 13.58
C CYS A 104 -13.41 -2.95 12.64
N VAL A 105 -12.21 -3.25 13.15
CA VAL A 105 -11.08 -3.59 12.28
C VAL A 105 -11.33 -4.94 11.64
N ASP A 106 -11.56 -4.94 10.33
CA ASP A 106 -11.75 -6.12 9.51
C ASP A 106 -10.40 -6.72 9.09
N SER A 107 -9.51 -5.85 8.61
CA SER A 107 -8.17 -6.24 8.20
C SER A 107 -7.21 -5.07 8.27
N PHE A 108 -5.92 -5.39 8.35
CA PHE A 108 -4.84 -4.41 8.23
C PHE A 108 -3.60 -5.04 7.61
N GLY A 109 -2.80 -4.21 6.97
CA GLY A 109 -1.53 -4.62 6.37
C GLY A 109 -0.47 -3.53 6.54
N PHE A 110 0.79 -3.94 6.44
CA PHE A 110 1.93 -3.04 6.50
C PHE A 110 2.84 -3.28 5.33
N ASP A 111 3.16 -2.20 4.62
CA ASP A 111 4.17 -2.17 3.58
C ASP A 111 5.33 -1.29 4.05
N TYR A 112 6.52 -1.68 3.64
CA TYR A 112 7.73 -0.89 3.90
C TYR A 112 8.01 -0.04 2.67
N ALA A 113 8.15 1.26 2.87
CA ALA A 113 8.37 2.22 1.80
C ALA A 113 9.59 3.10 2.09
N VAL A 114 9.97 3.86 1.08
CA VAL A 114 11.03 4.88 1.16
C VAL A 114 10.35 6.23 0.97
N THR A 115 10.57 7.16 1.89
CA THR A 115 9.95 8.48 1.87
C THR A 115 10.34 9.26 0.60
N ASP A 116 11.62 9.20 0.20
CA ASP A 116 12.13 9.82 -1.03
C ASP A 116 12.13 8.80 -2.19
N GLU A 117 10.94 8.46 -2.67
CA GLU A 117 10.79 7.57 -3.83
C GLU A 117 11.38 8.18 -5.11
N ASP A 118 11.24 9.51 -5.28
CA ASP A 118 11.73 10.20 -6.48
C ASP A 118 13.25 10.24 -6.51
N GLY A 119 13.90 10.54 -5.39
CA GLY A 119 15.37 10.47 -5.29
C GLY A 119 15.93 9.06 -5.51
N ALA A 120 15.25 8.05 -5.02
CA ALA A 120 15.62 6.66 -5.28
C ALA A 120 15.48 6.29 -6.77
N TYR A 121 14.44 6.80 -7.43
CA TYR A 121 14.21 6.63 -8.85
C TYR A 121 15.27 7.33 -9.71
N ASP A 122 15.60 8.58 -9.37
CA ASP A 122 16.63 9.37 -10.05
C ASP A 122 18.01 8.70 -9.92
N ALA A 123 18.33 8.17 -8.75
CA ALA A 123 19.55 7.41 -8.54
C ALA A 123 19.61 6.14 -9.41
N ALA A 124 18.49 5.43 -9.55
CA ALA A 124 18.39 4.27 -10.44
C ALA A 124 18.53 4.65 -11.91
N ALA A 125 17.97 5.78 -12.34
CA ALA A 125 18.08 6.31 -13.69
C ALA A 125 19.55 6.70 -14.01
N ALA A 126 20.21 7.39 -13.08
CA ALA A 126 21.61 7.74 -13.21
C ALA A 126 22.53 6.50 -13.32
N ASP A 127 22.28 5.46 -12.52
CA ASP A 127 22.98 4.18 -12.62
C ASP A 127 22.74 3.49 -13.97
N ALA A 128 21.53 3.57 -14.50
CA ALA A 128 21.20 3.04 -15.83
C ALA A 128 22.05 3.68 -16.93
N VAL A 129 22.17 5.00 -16.92
CA VAL A 129 23.00 5.74 -17.89
C VAL A 129 24.47 5.36 -17.75
N LYS A 130 25.01 5.33 -16.53
CA LYS A 130 26.40 4.92 -16.27
C LYS A 130 26.68 3.52 -16.81
N LYS A 131 25.78 2.58 -16.58
CA LYS A 131 25.91 1.19 -17.09
C LYS A 131 25.80 1.12 -18.60
N ALA A 132 24.95 1.93 -19.23
CA ALA A 132 24.80 2.00 -20.67
C ALA A 132 26.11 2.51 -21.34
N VAL A 133 26.67 3.62 -20.84
CA VAL A 133 27.91 4.19 -21.33
C VAL A 133 29.07 3.20 -21.16
N LYS A 134 29.18 2.56 -19.99
CA LYS A 134 30.21 1.52 -19.77
C LYS A 134 30.10 0.38 -20.80
N LYS A 135 28.90 -0.10 -21.06
CA LYS A 135 28.64 -1.17 -22.01
C LYS A 135 28.93 -0.75 -23.44
N ALA A 136 28.58 0.48 -23.83
CA ALA A 136 28.90 1.04 -25.14
C ALA A 136 30.40 1.13 -25.36
N ASN A 137 31.17 1.58 -24.37
CA ASN A 137 32.64 1.62 -24.45
C ASN A 137 33.27 0.23 -24.65
N VAL A 138 32.77 -0.79 -23.94
CA VAL A 138 33.24 -2.18 -24.09
C VAL A 138 32.96 -2.68 -25.51
N LEU A 139 31.77 -2.41 -26.06
CA LEU A 139 31.40 -2.83 -27.42
C LEU A 139 32.22 -2.10 -28.47
N ALA A 140 32.45 -0.79 -28.35
CA ALA A 140 33.27 -0.02 -29.26
C ALA A 140 34.73 -0.52 -29.27
N ALA A 141 35.30 -0.78 -28.11
CA ALA A 141 36.65 -1.33 -28.00
C ALA A 141 36.76 -2.72 -28.64
N ALA A 142 35.77 -3.59 -28.41
CA ALA A 142 35.77 -4.94 -29.03
C ALA A 142 35.60 -4.88 -30.55
N ALA A 143 34.87 -3.87 -31.05
CA ALA A 143 34.70 -3.65 -32.50
C ALA A 143 35.87 -2.87 -33.17
N GLY A 144 36.84 -2.40 -32.40
CA GLY A 144 37.99 -1.62 -32.91
C GLY A 144 37.58 -0.21 -33.37
N VAL A 145 36.45 0.35 -32.88
CA VAL A 145 35.96 1.69 -33.20
C VAL A 145 36.01 2.61 -32.02
N LYS A 146 35.99 3.92 -32.25
CA LYS A 146 35.85 4.93 -31.18
C LYS A 146 34.38 5.25 -30.96
N LEU A 147 33.98 5.33 -29.70
CA LEU A 147 32.67 5.80 -29.34
C LEU A 147 32.58 7.33 -29.58
N GLY A 148 31.54 7.78 -30.28
CA GLY A 148 31.26 9.20 -30.50
C GLY A 148 30.36 9.76 -29.36
N ASP A 149 29.89 11.01 -29.58
CA ASP A 149 28.98 11.67 -28.68
C ASP A 149 27.60 10.96 -28.63
N ILE A 150 26.87 11.19 -27.57
CA ILE A 150 25.51 10.63 -27.40
C ILE A 150 24.57 11.27 -28.43
N ALA A 151 24.07 10.49 -29.37
CA ALA A 151 23.16 10.97 -30.41
C ALA A 151 21.69 11.03 -29.90
N SER A 152 21.30 10.10 -29.05
CA SER A 152 19.94 10.08 -28.48
C SER A 152 19.92 9.29 -27.17
N ILE A 153 18.99 9.66 -26.29
CA ILE A 153 18.67 8.90 -25.09
C ILE A 153 17.18 8.54 -25.15
N SER A 154 16.88 7.25 -25.14
CA SER A 154 15.51 6.75 -24.99
C SER A 154 15.31 6.21 -23.58
N PHE A 155 14.33 6.73 -22.88
CA PHE A 155 14.02 6.36 -21.51
C PHE A 155 12.63 5.72 -21.42
N ASN A 156 12.60 4.45 -21.04
CA ASN A 156 11.36 3.73 -20.75
C ASN A 156 11.30 3.44 -19.24
N ALA A 157 10.42 4.12 -18.53
CA ALA A 157 10.12 3.79 -17.16
C ALA A 157 9.27 2.50 -17.10
N SER A 158 9.82 1.43 -16.56
CA SER A 158 9.00 0.29 -16.15
C SER A 158 8.21 0.63 -14.89
N PRO A 159 6.99 0.06 -14.70
CA PRO A 159 6.27 0.25 -13.45
C PRO A 159 7.15 -0.09 -12.26
N ARG A 160 7.02 0.70 -11.20
CA ARG A 160 7.80 0.55 -9.95
C ARG A 160 7.53 -0.84 -9.35
N ASN A 161 8.45 -1.76 -9.48
CA ASN A 161 8.45 -2.98 -8.70
C ASN A 161 9.17 -2.70 -7.38
N ILE A 162 8.41 -2.40 -6.34
CA ILE A 162 8.92 -2.37 -4.97
C ILE A 162 9.15 -3.84 -4.59
N PHE A 163 10.40 -4.27 -4.68
CA PHE A 163 10.77 -5.57 -4.14
C PHE A 163 10.81 -5.47 -2.62
N SER A 164 9.87 -6.13 -1.96
CA SER A 164 10.00 -6.44 -0.53
C SER A 164 11.34 -7.15 -0.30
N PRO A 165 12.19 -6.72 0.64
CA PRO A 165 13.44 -7.40 0.90
C PRO A 165 13.14 -8.83 1.33
N ARG A 166 13.64 -9.82 0.59
CA ARG A 166 13.70 -11.19 1.10
C ARG A 166 14.57 -11.14 2.34
N MET A 167 14.02 -11.48 3.50
CA MET A 167 14.81 -11.69 4.70
C MET A 167 15.86 -12.75 4.36
N CYS A 168 17.12 -12.35 4.36
CA CYS A 168 18.22 -13.31 4.39
C CYS A 168 18.12 -14.09 5.71
N LYS A 169 18.04 -15.43 5.59
CA LYS A 169 18.19 -16.34 6.73
C LYS A 169 19.58 -16.23 7.31
#